data_1499bd8b9981387496a212ff44d54710
#
_entry.id   1499bd8b9981387496a212ff44d54710
#
_cell.length_a   1.000
_cell.length_b   1.000
_cell.length_c   1.000
_cell.angle_alpha   90.00
_cell.angle_beta   90.00
_cell.angle_gamma   90.00
#
_symmetry.space_group_name_H-M   'P 1'
#
loop_
_entity.id
_entity.type
_entity.pdbx_description
1 polymer ?
#
loop_
_entity_poly.entity_id
_entity_poly.type
_entity_poly.pdbx_seq_one_letter_code
_entity_poly.pdbx_strand_id
1 'polypeptide(L)'
;MENKAVNVANKIMYHISRENNWNIGDVLIAGERENQFWSICKDYSPRVIVDGKEMSIFQMIDQVSNFEVTQNNITFLYQKLKDVSKEMAFYIREQIFEDVRSKHYPMLPSRQKCLWVCEEDQIAYWKTMKEDCQCSLLTLELNGELFCGDDHWLTADTFSSVDYTDRAKHYWNGEMSDAPRKEFLFYGKAIIKEIISIKALR
;
A
#
# COMPACT_ATOMS: atom_id res chain seq x y z
N MET A 1 24.88 -9.11 5.19
CA MET A 1 24.19 -9.35 6.49
C MET A 1 22.75 -9.65 6.17
N GLU A 2 22.21 -10.78 6.64
CA GLU A 2 20.78 -11.05 6.48
C GLU A 2 19.99 -9.94 7.19
N ASN A 3 19.12 -9.26 6.47
CA ASN A 3 18.22 -8.28 7.08
C ASN A 3 17.19 -9.05 7.91
N LYS A 4 17.10 -8.74 9.20
CA LYS A 4 16.19 -9.41 10.14
C LYS A 4 15.18 -8.39 10.65
N ALA A 5 13.96 -8.85 10.87
CA ALA A 5 13.04 -8.07 11.68
C ALA A 5 13.64 -7.88 13.08
N VAL A 6 13.48 -6.70 13.63
CA VAL A 6 13.97 -6.33 14.96
C VAL A 6 12.80 -6.36 15.94
N ASN A 7 13.00 -7.08 17.07
CA ASN A 7 12.04 -7.02 18.17
C ASN A 7 12.10 -5.65 18.84
N VAL A 8 10.93 -5.01 18.96
CA VAL A 8 10.76 -3.72 19.63
C VAL A 8 9.82 -3.85 20.82
N ALA A 9 10.13 -3.11 21.88
CA ALA A 9 9.29 -3.00 23.06
C ALA A 9 9.11 -1.52 23.42
N ASN A 10 7.85 -1.10 23.57
CA ASN A 10 7.45 0.27 23.90
C ASN A 10 8.02 1.33 22.90
N LYS A 11 8.29 0.92 21.65
CA LYS A 11 8.79 1.84 20.62
C LYS A 11 7.66 2.75 20.16
N ILE A 12 7.90 4.06 20.18
CA ILE A 12 6.94 5.03 19.64
C ILE A 12 7.19 5.18 18.13
N MET A 13 6.11 5.01 17.36
CA MET A 13 6.07 5.25 15.91
C MET A 13 4.69 5.80 15.51
N TYR A 14 4.54 6.18 14.25
CA TYR A 14 3.37 6.86 13.74
C TYR A 14 2.68 6.07 12.64
N HIS A 15 1.34 6.10 12.63
CA HIS A 15 0.51 5.50 11.59
C HIS A 15 -0.49 6.53 11.05
N ILE A 16 -0.61 6.63 9.72
CA ILE A 16 -1.63 7.47 9.09
C ILE A 16 -2.82 6.61 8.72
N SER A 17 -3.89 6.71 9.50
CA SER A 17 -5.13 5.94 9.31
C SER A 17 -6.15 6.71 8.49
N ARG A 18 -6.84 6.02 7.58
CA ARG A 18 -8.06 6.52 6.92
C ARG A 18 -9.31 6.38 7.79
N GLU A 19 -9.25 5.57 8.82
CA GLU A 19 -10.33 5.42 9.80
C GLU A 19 -10.25 6.54 10.84
N ASN A 20 -11.40 7.05 11.26
CA ASN A 20 -11.51 8.20 12.16
C ASN A 20 -12.23 7.88 13.49
N ASN A 21 -12.52 6.60 13.75
CA ASN A 21 -13.26 6.13 14.94
C ASN A 21 -12.37 5.53 16.02
N TRP A 22 -11.11 5.94 16.07
CA TRP A 22 -10.14 5.49 17.05
C TRP A 22 -10.29 6.21 18.39
N ASN A 23 -9.95 5.51 19.48
CA ASN A 23 -9.84 6.07 20.83
C ASN A 23 -8.42 5.86 21.36
N ILE A 24 -7.99 6.77 22.25
CA ILE A 24 -6.73 6.59 22.99
C ILE A 24 -6.87 5.35 23.87
N GLY A 25 -5.88 4.47 23.83
CA GLY A 25 -5.87 3.18 24.50
C GLY A 25 -6.37 2.02 23.65
N ASP A 26 -6.97 2.27 22.48
CA ASP A 26 -7.32 1.20 21.54
C ASP A 26 -6.09 0.40 21.14
N VAL A 27 -6.29 -0.90 20.91
CA VAL A 27 -5.25 -1.87 20.59
C VAL A 27 -5.44 -2.39 19.16
N LEU A 28 -4.40 -2.22 18.34
CA LEU A 28 -4.30 -2.82 17.02
C LEU A 28 -3.42 -4.07 17.10
N ILE A 29 -3.88 -5.15 16.49
CA ILE A 29 -3.09 -6.39 16.33
C ILE A 29 -2.77 -6.55 14.85
N ALA A 30 -1.49 -6.51 14.53
CA ALA A 30 -0.98 -6.70 13.16
C ALA A 30 -0.32 -8.07 12.99
N GLY A 31 -0.43 -8.65 11.79
CA GLY A 31 0.18 -9.94 11.44
C GLY A 31 -0.79 -11.11 11.39
N GLU A 32 -1.94 -11.04 12.05
CA GLU A 32 -2.93 -12.15 12.10
C GLU A 32 -3.86 -12.15 10.88
N ARG A 33 -4.34 -10.99 10.49
CA ARG A 33 -5.32 -10.82 9.40
C ARG A 33 -4.73 -10.01 8.27
N GLU A 34 -5.32 -10.19 7.08
CA GLU A 34 -5.02 -9.33 5.95
C GLU A 34 -5.34 -7.86 6.29
N ASN A 35 -4.47 -6.97 5.87
CA ASN A 35 -4.71 -5.54 6.02
C ASN A 35 -5.66 -5.00 4.94
N GLN A 36 -6.22 -3.83 5.19
CA GLN A 36 -7.21 -3.21 4.31
C GLN A 36 -6.66 -2.96 2.89
N PHE A 37 -5.40 -2.56 2.78
CA PHE A 37 -4.78 -2.31 1.47
C PHE A 37 -4.77 -3.58 0.61
N TRP A 38 -4.33 -4.71 1.17
CA TRP A 38 -4.29 -5.97 0.46
C TRP A 38 -5.70 -6.45 0.09
N SER A 39 -6.65 -6.35 1.01
CA SER A 39 -8.05 -6.70 0.72
C SER A 39 -8.61 -5.90 -0.46
N ILE A 40 -8.34 -4.60 -0.54
CA ILE A 40 -8.75 -3.76 -1.67
C ILE A 40 -8.05 -4.21 -2.96
N CYS A 41 -6.74 -4.46 -2.92
CA CYS A 41 -5.97 -4.86 -4.10
C CYS A 41 -6.48 -6.19 -4.71
N LYS A 42 -6.70 -7.21 -3.88
CA LYS A 42 -7.12 -8.55 -4.36
C LYS A 42 -8.57 -8.59 -4.84
N ASP A 43 -9.43 -7.77 -4.24
CA ASP A 43 -10.85 -7.72 -4.57
C ASP A 43 -11.16 -6.68 -5.67
N TYR A 44 -10.12 -6.03 -6.19
CA TYR A 44 -10.29 -5.01 -7.23
C TYR A 44 -10.86 -5.61 -8.51
N SER A 45 -12.10 -5.24 -8.79
CA SER A 45 -12.82 -5.64 -10.01
C SER A 45 -13.36 -4.38 -10.68
N PRO A 46 -12.61 -3.78 -11.62
CA PRO A 46 -13.00 -2.52 -12.22
C PRO A 46 -14.30 -2.69 -13.02
N ARG A 47 -15.31 -1.93 -12.61
CA ARG A 47 -16.59 -1.80 -13.32
C ARG A 47 -16.76 -0.38 -13.80
N VAL A 48 -17.39 -0.24 -14.93
CA VAL A 48 -17.75 1.04 -15.52
C VAL A 48 -19.25 1.08 -15.80
N ILE A 49 -19.85 2.25 -15.68
CA ILE A 49 -21.24 2.47 -16.05
C ILE A 49 -21.23 3.23 -17.38
N VAL A 50 -21.78 2.61 -18.42
CA VAL A 50 -21.96 3.22 -19.74
C VAL A 50 -23.45 3.14 -20.08
N ASP A 51 -24.07 4.27 -20.33
CA ASP A 51 -25.51 4.40 -20.63
C ASP A 51 -26.41 3.67 -19.60
N GLY A 52 -26.05 3.80 -18.29
CA GLY A 52 -26.78 3.19 -17.18
C GLY A 52 -26.57 1.68 -17.03
N LYS A 53 -25.72 1.04 -17.83
CA LYS A 53 -25.38 -0.38 -17.72
C LYS A 53 -24.00 -0.56 -17.12
N GLU A 54 -23.93 -1.41 -16.11
CA GLU A 54 -22.65 -1.82 -15.51
C GLU A 54 -21.98 -2.87 -16.41
N MET A 55 -20.70 -2.67 -16.70
CA MET A 55 -19.88 -3.62 -17.48
C MET A 55 -18.44 -3.65 -17.00
N SER A 56 -17.72 -4.72 -17.35
CA SER A 56 -16.28 -4.79 -17.10
C SER A 56 -15.53 -3.82 -18.02
N ILE A 57 -14.29 -3.47 -17.63
CA ILE A 57 -13.42 -2.64 -18.48
C ILE A 57 -13.17 -3.29 -19.86
N PHE A 58 -13.04 -4.62 -19.90
CA PHE A 58 -12.84 -5.35 -21.17
C PHE A 58 -14.07 -5.26 -22.08
N GLN A 59 -15.27 -5.44 -21.51
CA GLN A 59 -16.52 -5.24 -22.28
C GLN A 59 -16.63 -3.82 -22.81
N MET A 60 -16.21 -2.81 -22.03
CA MET A 60 -16.20 -1.43 -22.48
C MET A 60 -15.21 -1.25 -23.65
N ILE A 61 -14.00 -1.81 -23.57
CA ILE A 61 -12.99 -1.74 -24.62
C ILE A 61 -13.52 -2.38 -25.92
N ASP A 62 -14.11 -3.56 -25.82
CA ASP A 62 -14.68 -4.27 -26.98
C ASP A 62 -15.79 -3.44 -27.67
N GLN A 63 -16.53 -2.64 -26.91
CA GLN A 63 -17.59 -1.79 -27.44
C GLN A 63 -17.10 -0.45 -28.01
N VAL A 64 -15.89 0.01 -27.68
CA VAL A 64 -15.35 1.29 -28.14
C VAL A 64 -15.32 1.40 -29.68
N SER A 65 -15.09 0.29 -30.39
CA SER A 65 -15.13 0.25 -31.85
C SER A 65 -16.51 0.61 -32.44
N ASN A 66 -17.57 0.52 -31.64
CA ASN A 66 -18.95 0.82 -32.05
C ASN A 66 -19.40 2.25 -31.72
N PHE A 67 -18.53 3.05 -31.07
CA PHE A 67 -18.85 4.42 -30.69
C PHE A 67 -18.16 5.43 -31.60
N GLU A 68 -18.82 6.54 -31.85
CA GLU A 68 -18.14 7.70 -32.43
C GLU A 68 -17.09 8.21 -31.43
N VAL A 69 -15.85 8.33 -31.90
CA VAL A 69 -14.72 8.79 -31.09
C VAL A 69 -14.81 10.32 -30.93
N THR A 70 -15.12 10.77 -29.72
CA THR A 70 -15.12 12.18 -29.35
C THR A 70 -13.99 12.46 -28.35
N GLN A 71 -13.60 13.73 -28.19
CA GLN A 71 -12.60 14.13 -27.19
C GLN A 71 -12.98 13.69 -25.77
N ASN A 72 -14.26 13.76 -25.42
CA ASN A 72 -14.74 13.44 -24.10
C ASN A 72 -14.65 11.92 -23.80
N ASN A 73 -15.12 11.07 -24.72
CA ASN A 73 -15.11 9.63 -24.48
C ASN A 73 -13.71 9.04 -24.55
N ILE A 74 -12.82 9.57 -25.38
CA ILE A 74 -11.42 9.12 -25.44
C ILE A 74 -10.66 9.51 -24.15
N THR A 75 -10.90 10.69 -23.59
CA THR A 75 -10.31 11.11 -22.30
C THR A 75 -10.79 10.23 -21.16
N PHE A 76 -12.09 9.93 -21.12
CA PHE A 76 -12.65 9.00 -20.13
C PHE A 76 -12.04 7.61 -20.24
N LEU A 77 -11.95 7.05 -21.44
CA LEU A 77 -11.35 5.74 -21.71
C LEU A 77 -9.88 5.70 -21.27
N TYR A 78 -9.11 6.73 -21.67
CA TYR A 78 -7.70 6.85 -21.27
C TYR A 78 -7.55 6.84 -19.75
N GLN A 79 -8.35 7.65 -19.02
CA GLN A 79 -8.25 7.69 -17.56
C GLN A 79 -8.61 6.33 -16.93
N LYS A 80 -9.66 5.67 -17.40
CA LYS A 80 -10.06 4.35 -16.90
C LYS A 80 -9.01 3.28 -17.16
N LEU A 81 -8.42 3.24 -18.34
CA LEU A 81 -7.34 2.31 -18.66
C LEU A 81 -6.09 2.55 -17.82
N LYS A 82 -5.74 3.84 -17.61
CA LYS A 82 -4.64 4.23 -16.74
C LYS A 82 -4.84 3.75 -15.31
N ASP A 83 -6.04 3.99 -14.73
CA ASP A 83 -6.38 3.59 -13.36
C ASP A 83 -6.31 2.06 -13.21
N VAL A 84 -6.93 1.31 -14.13
CA VAL A 84 -6.92 -0.16 -14.10
C VAL A 84 -5.51 -0.71 -14.27
N SER A 85 -4.71 -0.16 -15.20
CA SER A 85 -3.35 -0.60 -15.42
C SER A 85 -2.49 -0.40 -14.16
N LYS A 86 -2.65 0.75 -13.48
CA LYS A 86 -1.95 1.06 -12.24
C LYS A 86 -2.32 0.10 -11.10
N GLU A 87 -3.62 -0.16 -10.91
CA GLU A 87 -4.09 -1.07 -9.87
C GLU A 87 -3.63 -2.52 -10.14
N MET A 88 -3.65 -2.96 -11.40
CA MET A 88 -3.12 -4.27 -11.78
C MET A 88 -1.61 -4.37 -11.55
N ALA A 89 -0.84 -3.33 -11.84
CA ALA A 89 0.59 -3.28 -11.55
C ALA A 89 0.87 -3.39 -10.05
N PHE A 90 0.09 -2.70 -9.20
CA PHE A 90 0.17 -2.82 -7.74
C PHE A 90 -0.14 -4.24 -7.28
N TYR A 91 -1.22 -4.85 -7.77
CA TYR A 91 -1.59 -6.21 -7.41
C TYR A 91 -0.49 -7.22 -7.77
N ILE A 92 0.02 -7.18 -9.02
CA ILE A 92 1.08 -8.06 -9.48
C ILE A 92 2.34 -7.89 -8.63
N ARG A 93 2.75 -6.64 -8.36
CA ARG A 93 3.88 -6.33 -7.50
C ARG A 93 3.71 -6.96 -6.11
N GLU A 94 2.59 -6.71 -5.44
CA GLU A 94 2.36 -7.23 -4.08
C GLU A 94 2.36 -8.76 -4.03
N GLN A 95 1.83 -9.44 -5.05
CA GLN A 95 1.87 -10.90 -5.16
C GLN A 95 3.31 -11.41 -5.29
N ILE A 96 4.10 -10.80 -6.18
CA ILE A 96 5.49 -11.22 -6.40
C ILE A 96 6.35 -10.94 -5.17
N PHE A 97 6.16 -9.79 -4.51
CA PHE A 97 6.87 -9.46 -3.29
C PHE A 97 6.57 -10.46 -2.17
N GLU A 98 5.31 -10.88 -2.01
CA GLU A 98 4.92 -11.88 -1.02
C GLU A 98 5.46 -13.28 -1.38
N ASP A 99 5.45 -13.64 -2.65
CA ASP A 99 6.04 -14.89 -3.15
C ASP A 99 7.54 -14.97 -2.85
N VAL A 100 8.28 -13.89 -3.10
CA VAL A 100 9.72 -13.80 -2.79
C VAL A 100 9.93 -13.85 -1.28
N ARG A 101 9.14 -13.09 -0.50
CA ARG A 101 9.21 -13.10 0.96
C ARG A 101 9.00 -14.50 1.52
N SER A 102 7.89 -15.14 1.16
CA SER A 102 7.52 -16.45 1.73
C SER A 102 8.54 -17.55 1.42
N LYS A 103 9.20 -17.47 0.26
CA LYS A 103 10.22 -18.45 -0.16
C LYS A 103 11.60 -18.21 0.44
N HIS A 104 12.01 -16.95 0.55
CA HIS A 104 13.39 -16.59 0.87
C HIS A 104 13.55 -15.86 2.21
N TYR A 105 12.49 -15.21 2.71
CA TYR A 105 12.49 -14.38 3.91
C TYR A 105 11.27 -14.68 4.81
N PRO A 106 10.97 -15.96 5.14
CA PRO A 106 9.69 -16.32 5.78
C PRO A 106 9.51 -15.72 7.18
N MET A 107 10.60 -15.30 7.81
CA MET A 107 10.60 -14.68 9.14
C MET A 107 10.32 -13.17 9.11
N LEU A 108 10.27 -12.53 7.94
CA LEU A 108 9.97 -11.12 7.86
C LEU A 108 8.44 -10.87 7.82
N PRO A 109 7.96 -9.74 8.38
CA PRO A 109 6.55 -9.35 8.31
C PRO A 109 6.05 -9.28 6.87
N SER A 110 4.87 -9.88 6.60
CA SER A 110 4.22 -9.80 5.29
C SER A 110 3.60 -8.43 5.07
N ARG A 111 3.80 -7.85 3.88
CA ARG A 111 3.14 -6.62 3.45
C ARG A 111 1.61 -6.75 3.40
N GLN A 112 1.11 -7.96 3.21
CA GLN A 112 -0.33 -8.24 3.14
C GLN A 112 -1.03 -8.24 4.51
N LYS A 113 -0.27 -8.33 5.61
CA LYS A 113 -0.81 -8.45 6.97
C LYS A 113 -0.25 -7.42 7.95
N CYS A 114 0.76 -6.65 7.54
CA CYS A 114 1.42 -5.69 8.42
C CYS A 114 0.54 -4.46 8.72
N LEU A 115 0.92 -3.77 9.79
CA LEU A 115 0.60 -2.38 10.00
C LEU A 115 1.80 -1.55 9.49
N TRP A 116 1.55 -0.62 8.55
CA TRP A 116 2.57 0.32 8.13
C TRP A 116 2.73 1.41 9.17
N VAL A 117 3.96 1.66 9.57
CA VAL A 117 4.31 2.73 10.51
C VAL A 117 5.49 3.53 9.98
N CYS A 118 5.70 4.73 10.48
CA CYS A 118 6.82 5.58 10.10
C CYS A 118 7.45 6.27 11.31
N GLU A 119 8.68 6.75 11.15
CA GLU A 119 9.33 7.65 12.09
C GLU A 119 8.81 9.07 11.91
N GLU A 120 9.01 9.94 12.90
CA GLU A 120 8.45 11.30 12.94
C GLU A 120 8.88 12.15 11.75
N ASP A 121 10.14 12.06 11.34
CA ASP A 121 10.73 12.80 10.21
C ASP A 121 10.12 12.40 8.86
N GLN A 122 9.39 11.27 8.77
CA GLN A 122 8.80 10.75 7.55
C GLN A 122 7.29 10.99 7.44
N ILE A 123 6.65 11.51 8.49
CA ILE A 123 5.21 11.77 8.51
C ILE A 123 4.80 12.65 7.32
N ALA A 124 5.57 13.72 7.04
CA ALA A 124 5.29 14.63 5.94
C ALA A 124 5.25 13.92 4.58
N TYR A 125 6.21 13.03 4.32
CA TYR A 125 6.26 12.24 3.09
C TYR A 125 5.05 11.31 2.97
N TRP A 126 4.79 10.49 3.98
CA TRP A 126 3.69 9.52 3.93
C TRP A 126 2.31 10.17 3.92
N LYS A 127 2.19 11.39 4.43
CA LYS A 127 0.98 12.19 4.34
C LYS A 127 0.65 12.57 2.89
N THR A 128 1.64 12.89 2.05
CA THR A 128 1.41 13.25 0.64
C THR A 128 0.78 12.09 -0.14
N MET A 129 1.02 10.84 0.25
CA MET A 129 0.41 9.66 -0.37
C MET A 129 -1.09 9.50 -0.04
N LYS A 130 -1.65 10.36 0.83
CA LYS A 130 -3.04 10.29 1.31
C LYS A 130 -3.74 11.67 1.24
N GLU A 131 -3.28 12.57 0.37
CA GLU A 131 -3.77 13.96 0.30
C GLU A 131 -5.27 14.10 0.02
N ASP A 132 -5.87 13.13 -0.68
CA ASP A 132 -7.28 13.17 -1.08
C ASP A 132 -8.25 12.66 0.00
N CYS A 133 -7.78 12.28 1.18
CA CYS A 133 -8.64 11.74 2.22
C CYS A 133 -8.48 12.46 3.57
N GLN A 134 -9.59 12.50 4.31
CA GLN A 134 -9.55 12.87 5.73
C GLN A 134 -8.90 11.70 6.48
N CYS A 135 -7.76 11.97 7.13
CA CYS A 135 -6.97 10.95 7.81
C CYS A 135 -6.70 11.36 9.27
N SER A 136 -6.39 10.38 10.11
CA SER A 136 -5.89 10.57 11.45
C SER A 136 -4.42 10.13 11.54
N LEU A 137 -3.58 10.94 12.17
CA LEU A 137 -2.25 10.54 12.59
C LEU A 137 -2.34 9.92 13.98
N LEU A 138 -1.97 8.67 14.08
CA LEU A 138 -1.94 7.93 15.34
C LEU A 138 -0.51 7.83 15.84
N THR A 139 -0.25 8.26 17.07
CA THR A 139 0.98 7.93 17.81
C THR A 139 0.79 6.57 18.47
N LEU A 140 1.64 5.62 18.12
CA LEU A 140 1.53 4.23 18.55
C LEU A 140 2.71 3.82 19.42
N GLU A 141 2.41 3.06 20.48
CA GLU A 141 3.41 2.31 21.25
C GLU A 141 3.43 0.86 20.77
N LEU A 142 4.55 0.44 20.18
CA LEU A 142 4.72 -0.83 19.51
C LEU A 142 5.41 -1.86 20.39
N ASN A 143 4.86 -3.08 20.42
CA ASN A 143 5.48 -4.27 21.03
C ASN A 143 5.36 -5.44 20.05
N GLY A 144 6.48 -5.85 19.43
CA GLY A 144 6.51 -6.90 18.42
C GLY A 144 7.69 -6.80 17.48
N GLU A 145 7.51 -7.21 16.23
CA GLU A 145 8.54 -7.27 15.20
C GLU A 145 8.40 -6.11 14.22
N LEU A 146 9.51 -5.48 13.90
CA LEU A 146 9.60 -4.35 12.98
C LEU A 146 10.64 -4.64 11.89
N PHE A 147 10.23 -4.53 10.63
CA PHE A 147 11.09 -4.59 9.46
C PHE A 147 11.14 -3.23 8.79
N CYS A 148 12.31 -2.83 8.29
CA CYS A 148 12.50 -1.60 7.54
C CYS A 148 12.94 -1.92 6.11
N GLY A 149 12.14 -1.51 5.12
CA GLY A 149 12.45 -1.55 3.70
C GLY A 149 12.56 -0.15 3.10
N ASP A 150 12.97 -0.07 1.83
CA ASP A 150 12.98 1.18 1.06
C ASP A 150 11.85 1.16 0.03
N ASP A 151 10.93 2.13 0.10
CA ASP A 151 9.84 2.34 -0.85
C ASP A 151 10.33 2.57 -2.30
N HIS A 152 11.62 2.91 -2.48
CA HIS A 152 12.23 3.01 -3.80
C HIS A 152 12.01 1.75 -4.66
N TRP A 153 12.09 0.57 -4.05
CA TRP A 153 11.91 -0.72 -4.74
C TRP A 153 10.45 -1.04 -5.07
N LEU A 154 9.50 -0.24 -4.58
CA LEU A 154 8.05 -0.49 -4.70
C LEU A 154 7.39 0.27 -5.84
N THR A 155 8.14 0.82 -6.79
CA THR A 155 7.56 1.48 -7.96
C THR A 155 6.72 0.51 -8.80
N ALA A 156 5.49 0.93 -9.16
CA ALA A 156 4.56 0.16 -9.97
C ALA A 156 4.52 0.72 -11.39
N ASP A 157 5.63 0.55 -12.13
CA ASP A 157 5.90 1.13 -13.45
C ASP A 157 6.12 0.08 -14.56
N THR A 158 5.93 -1.18 -14.24
CA THR A 158 6.11 -2.32 -15.15
C THR A 158 5.04 -3.39 -14.91
N PHE A 159 4.94 -4.36 -15.83
CA PHE A 159 4.23 -5.63 -15.65
C PHE A 159 5.20 -6.82 -15.67
N SER A 160 6.50 -6.57 -15.70
CA SER A 160 7.53 -7.60 -15.74
C SER A 160 7.66 -8.31 -14.41
N SER A 161 7.37 -9.60 -14.39
CA SER A 161 7.58 -10.43 -13.18
C SER A 161 9.06 -10.57 -12.83
N VAL A 162 9.96 -10.49 -13.82
CA VAL A 162 11.41 -10.53 -13.61
C VAL A 162 11.87 -9.29 -12.86
N ASP A 163 11.46 -8.10 -13.31
CA ASP A 163 11.83 -6.82 -12.68
C ASP A 163 11.28 -6.75 -11.25
N TYR A 164 10.02 -7.16 -11.03
CA TYR A 164 9.45 -7.17 -9.68
C TYR A 164 10.13 -8.20 -8.77
N THR A 165 10.54 -9.36 -9.30
CA THR A 165 11.28 -10.36 -8.51
C THR A 165 12.63 -9.82 -8.07
N ASP A 166 13.33 -9.10 -8.93
CA ASP A 166 14.61 -8.48 -8.62
C ASP A 166 14.46 -7.38 -7.57
N ARG A 167 13.54 -6.44 -7.78
CA ARG A 167 13.20 -5.39 -6.81
C ARG A 167 12.77 -5.96 -5.44
N ALA A 168 12.00 -7.06 -5.43
CA ALA A 168 11.59 -7.72 -4.21
C ALA A 168 12.78 -8.27 -3.42
N LYS A 169 13.82 -8.81 -4.08
CA LYS A 169 15.05 -9.25 -3.40
C LYS A 169 15.77 -8.08 -2.75
N HIS A 170 15.96 -6.97 -3.46
CA HIS A 170 16.56 -5.75 -2.89
C HIS A 170 15.77 -5.25 -1.68
N TYR A 171 14.44 -5.16 -1.82
CA TYR A 171 13.55 -4.73 -0.73
C TYR A 171 13.68 -5.61 0.51
N TRP A 172 13.55 -6.94 0.34
CA TRP A 172 13.58 -7.87 1.48
C TRP A 172 14.99 -8.07 2.07
N ASN A 173 16.04 -7.78 1.30
CA ASN A 173 17.40 -7.65 1.84
C ASN A 173 17.61 -6.35 2.63
N GLY A 174 16.64 -5.42 2.61
CA GLY A 174 16.75 -4.11 3.26
C GLY A 174 17.80 -3.21 2.63
N GLU A 175 18.03 -3.37 1.33
CA GLU A 175 18.93 -2.51 0.59
C GLU A 175 18.31 -1.12 0.44
N MET A 176 19.08 -0.11 0.83
CA MET A 176 18.68 1.29 0.76
C MET A 176 19.24 1.94 -0.50
N SER A 177 18.41 2.70 -1.19
CA SER A 177 18.82 3.56 -2.32
C SER A 177 19.64 4.77 -1.82
N ASP A 178 20.20 5.55 -2.75
CA ASP A 178 20.94 6.78 -2.42
C ASP A 178 20.08 7.84 -1.71
N ALA A 179 18.75 7.79 -1.91
CA ALA A 179 17.78 8.66 -1.26
C ALA A 179 16.62 7.83 -0.69
N PRO A 180 16.84 7.08 0.40
CA PRO A 180 15.90 6.08 0.87
C PRO A 180 14.63 6.70 1.44
N ARG A 181 13.50 6.10 1.06
CA ARG A 181 12.18 6.39 1.62
C ARG A 181 11.78 5.19 2.47
N LYS A 182 12.14 5.25 3.75
CA LYS A 182 11.93 4.14 4.67
C LYS A 182 10.46 3.81 4.85
N GLU A 183 10.12 2.56 4.64
CA GLU A 183 8.83 1.97 4.96
C GLU A 183 9.02 0.96 6.09
N PHE A 184 8.20 1.05 7.14
CA PHE A 184 8.27 0.11 8.25
C PHE A 184 7.04 -0.79 8.27
N LEU A 185 7.27 -2.10 8.27
CA LEU A 185 6.27 -3.14 8.44
C LEU A 185 6.28 -3.64 9.87
N PHE A 186 5.17 -3.52 10.56
CA PHE A 186 5.06 -3.95 11.95
C PHE A 186 4.14 -5.16 12.10
N TYR A 187 4.57 -6.14 12.89
CA TYR A 187 3.80 -7.27 13.40
C TYR A 187 3.78 -7.24 14.92
N GLY A 188 2.62 -7.36 15.51
CA GLY A 188 2.45 -7.43 16.94
C GLY A 188 1.34 -6.53 17.47
N LYS A 189 1.50 -6.09 18.72
CA LYS A 189 0.55 -5.25 19.43
C LYS A 189 0.95 -3.78 19.38
N ALA A 190 0.07 -2.92 18.88
CA ALA A 190 0.21 -1.48 18.89
C ALA A 190 -0.89 -0.84 19.74
N ILE A 191 -0.53 0.08 20.63
CA ILE A 191 -1.45 0.81 21.50
C ILE A 191 -1.48 2.27 21.08
N ILE A 192 -2.68 2.82 20.85
CA ILE A 192 -2.85 4.22 20.48
C ILE A 192 -2.61 5.11 21.70
N LYS A 193 -1.64 5.99 21.60
CA LYS A 193 -1.26 6.95 22.68
C LYS A 193 -1.79 8.35 22.42
N GLU A 194 -1.90 8.74 21.14
CA GLU A 194 -2.37 10.06 20.73
C GLU A 194 -3.03 9.98 19.35
N ILE A 195 -3.99 10.88 19.11
CA ILE A 195 -4.73 10.96 17.84
C ILE A 195 -4.75 12.43 17.40
N ILE A 196 -4.22 12.71 16.22
CA ILE A 196 -4.23 14.03 15.60
C ILE A 196 -5.05 13.94 14.30
N SER A 197 -6.14 14.67 14.23
CA SER A 197 -6.94 14.75 12.99
C SER A 197 -6.19 15.55 11.93
N ILE A 198 -5.94 14.94 10.78
CA ILE A 198 -5.33 15.59 9.62
C ILE A 198 -6.44 15.95 8.65
N LYS A 199 -6.70 17.25 8.51
CA LYS A 199 -7.62 17.72 7.46
C LYS A 199 -6.96 17.56 6.09
N ALA A 200 -7.73 17.11 5.09
CA ALA A 200 -7.30 17.16 3.70
C ALA A 200 -6.86 18.60 3.37
N LEU A 201 -5.67 18.76 2.81
CA LEU A 201 -5.27 20.04 2.22
C LEU A 201 -6.13 20.21 0.96
N ARG A 202 -7.01 21.21 0.96
CA ARG A 202 -7.78 21.62 -0.22
C ARG A 202 -6.92 22.49 -1.10
#